data_50e145ccd46ad16568c1d4e5a52ce043
#
_entry.id   50e145ccd46ad16568c1d4e5a52ce043
#
_cell.length_a   1.000
_cell.length_b   1.000
_cell.length_c   1.000
_cell.angle_alpha   90.00
_cell.angle_beta   90.00
_cell.angle_gamma   90.00
#
_symmetry.space_group_name_H-M   'P 1'
#
loop_
_entity.id
_entity.type
_entity.pdbx_description
1 polymer ?
#
loop_
_entity_poly.entity_id
_entity_poly.type
_entity_poly.pdbx_seq_one_letter_code
_entity_poly.pdbx_strand_id
1 'polypeptide(L)'
;MSGTDVPVLLTGETGTGKEVFAQAIHYSSKRARQNFVAVNCSSFSKELLESEMFGHKAGSFTGALKDKKGLFEEANNGTIFLDEIGEMAFELQAKLLRILETGEYIKIGDTKPTRVNVRIIAATNRNLSQEIVAGRFREDLFYRLSVFQIHLPPLRERAGDIRLLAKAFIKSFAEQLARPVVEI
;
A
#
# COMPACT_ATOMS: atom_id res chain seq x y z
N MET A 1 -12.60 -11.73 7.66
CA MET A 1 -11.99 -10.49 7.11
C MET A 1 -11.76 -10.51 5.60
N SER A 2 -11.43 -11.64 5.03
CA SER A 2 -11.23 -11.79 3.58
C SER A 2 -12.48 -11.53 2.73
N GLY A 3 -13.67 -11.48 3.32
CA GLY A 3 -14.94 -11.29 2.61
C GLY A 3 -15.44 -9.85 2.47
N THR A 4 -14.77 -8.86 3.09
CA THR A 4 -15.16 -7.45 3.08
C THR A 4 -14.12 -6.60 2.37
N ASP A 5 -14.59 -5.54 1.69
CA ASP A 5 -13.73 -4.58 0.97
C ASP A 5 -13.29 -3.39 1.85
N VAL A 6 -13.44 -3.49 3.18
CA VAL A 6 -13.03 -2.43 4.10
C VAL A 6 -11.53 -2.16 4.02
N PRO A 7 -11.10 -0.91 4.16
CA PRO A 7 -9.69 -0.56 4.27
C PRO A 7 -9.03 -1.26 5.46
N VAL A 8 -7.75 -1.60 5.29
CA VAL A 8 -6.93 -2.23 6.34
C VAL A 8 -5.69 -1.38 6.54
N LEU A 9 -5.39 -1.02 7.79
CA LEU A 9 -4.16 -0.33 8.17
C LEU A 9 -3.23 -1.31 8.91
N LEU A 10 -2.07 -1.56 8.33
CA LEU A 10 -1.00 -2.36 8.92
C LEU A 10 0.00 -1.44 9.62
N THR A 11 0.24 -1.67 10.89
CA THR A 11 1.24 -0.93 11.67
C THR A 11 2.34 -1.85 12.18
N GLY A 12 3.54 -1.35 12.32
CA GLY A 12 4.68 -2.12 12.84
C GLY A 12 6.01 -1.60 12.31
N GLU A 13 7.08 -1.99 12.96
CA GLU A 13 8.44 -1.60 12.60
C GLU A 13 8.79 -1.99 11.15
N THR A 14 9.79 -1.31 10.59
CA THR A 14 10.34 -1.72 9.28
C THR A 14 10.87 -3.16 9.35
N GLY A 15 10.60 -3.94 8.29
CA GLY A 15 11.02 -5.34 8.24
C GLY A 15 10.09 -6.35 8.94
N THR A 16 8.95 -5.93 9.51
CA THR A 16 7.99 -6.86 10.15
C THR A 16 7.19 -7.73 9.18
N GLY A 17 7.31 -7.48 7.86
CA GLY A 17 6.61 -8.24 6.82
C GLY A 17 5.25 -7.67 6.44
N LYS A 18 5.02 -6.35 6.60
CA LYS A 18 3.74 -5.69 6.27
C LYS A 18 3.28 -5.98 4.85
N GLU A 19 4.18 -5.96 3.86
CA GLU A 19 3.85 -6.25 2.45
C GLU A 19 3.41 -7.71 2.26
N VAL A 20 4.13 -8.66 2.85
CA VAL A 20 3.78 -10.10 2.79
C VAL A 20 2.39 -10.33 3.39
N PHE A 21 2.09 -9.62 4.49
CA PHE A 21 0.79 -9.70 5.14
C PHE A 21 -0.32 -9.07 4.28
N ALA A 22 -0.05 -7.95 3.61
CA ALA A 22 -0.96 -7.32 2.66
C ALA A 22 -1.28 -8.24 1.47
N GLN A 23 -0.28 -8.92 0.92
CA GLN A 23 -0.45 -9.93 -0.12
C GLN A 23 -1.32 -11.10 0.37
N ALA A 24 -1.07 -11.61 1.57
CA ALA A 24 -1.87 -12.68 2.16
C ALA A 24 -3.36 -12.26 2.33
N ILE A 25 -3.63 -11.02 2.77
CA ILE A 25 -4.99 -10.46 2.83
C ILE A 25 -5.63 -10.42 1.45
N HIS A 26 -4.91 -9.98 0.43
CA HIS A 26 -5.41 -9.90 -0.94
C HIS A 26 -5.75 -11.28 -1.48
N TYR A 27 -4.80 -12.23 -1.46
CA TYR A 27 -4.99 -13.57 -2.00
C TYR A 27 -6.01 -14.41 -1.24
N SER A 28 -6.33 -14.06 0.01
CA SER A 28 -7.41 -14.66 0.80
C SER A 28 -8.77 -13.96 0.62
N SER A 29 -8.89 -12.99 -0.30
CA SER A 29 -10.11 -12.19 -0.49
C SER A 29 -10.88 -12.60 -1.75
N LYS A 30 -12.07 -12.01 -1.92
CA LYS A 30 -12.85 -12.14 -3.16
C LYS A 30 -12.12 -11.55 -4.39
N ARG A 31 -11.12 -10.71 -4.17
CA ARG A 31 -10.30 -10.06 -5.21
C ARG A 31 -8.99 -10.80 -5.50
N ALA A 32 -8.81 -12.03 -5.01
CA ALA A 32 -7.58 -12.83 -5.14
C ALA A 32 -7.09 -13.04 -6.59
N ARG A 33 -8.02 -12.99 -7.56
CA ARG A 33 -7.71 -13.12 -9.00
C ARG A 33 -7.54 -11.79 -9.73
N GLN A 34 -7.70 -10.69 -9.03
CA GLN A 34 -7.56 -9.33 -9.56
C GLN A 34 -6.16 -8.79 -9.28
N ASN A 35 -5.86 -7.64 -9.85
CA ASN A 35 -4.55 -7.01 -9.68
C ASN A 35 -4.28 -6.66 -8.21
N PHE A 36 -3.07 -6.96 -7.76
CA PHE A 36 -2.47 -6.43 -6.55
C PHE A 36 -1.37 -5.45 -6.98
N VAL A 37 -1.59 -4.17 -6.72
CA VAL A 37 -0.65 -3.09 -7.07
C VAL A 37 -0.03 -2.56 -5.79
N ALA A 38 1.29 -2.61 -5.68
CA ALA A 38 2.02 -2.10 -4.52
C ALA A 38 2.76 -0.82 -4.89
N VAL A 39 2.73 0.17 -4.01
CA VAL A 39 3.50 1.41 -4.12
C VAL A 39 4.04 1.81 -2.75
N ASN A 40 5.32 2.16 -2.71
CA ASN A 40 5.93 2.74 -1.52
C ASN A 40 5.91 4.26 -1.64
N CYS A 41 5.21 4.94 -0.71
CA CYS A 41 5.00 6.38 -0.73
C CYS A 41 6.29 7.18 -0.47
N SER A 42 7.32 6.57 0.11
CA SER A 42 8.62 7.21 0.37
C SER A 42 9.60 7.14 -0.80
N SER A 43 9.32 6.31 -1.82
CA SER A 43 10.26 6.04 -2.92
C SER A 43 10.32 7.11 -3.99
N PHE A 44 9.44 8.11 -3.94
CA PHE A 44 9.26 9.12 -4.99
C PHE A 44 9.22 10.54 -4.41
N SER A 45 9.62 11.53 -5.23
CA SER A 45 9.26 12.91 -4.93
C SER A 45 7.72 13.07 -4.95
N LYS A 46 7.21 14.13 -4.29
CA LYS A 46 5.76 14.40 -4.24
C LYS A 46 5.12 14.41 -5.62
N GLU A 47 5.72 15.14 -6.58
CA GLU A 47 5.20 15.32 -7.94
C GLU A 47 5.21 13.99 -8.71
N LEU A 48 6.26 13.19 -8.54
CA LEU A 48 6.36 11.90 -9.18
C LEU A 48 5.37 10.91 -8.58
N LEU A 49 5.24 10.85 -7.24
CA LEU A 49 4.25 10.01 -6.56
C LEU A 49 2.83 10.36 -7.01
N GLU A 50 2.52 11.65 -7.13
CA GLU A 50 1.22 12.10 -7.61
C GLU A 50 0.93 11.60 -9.03
N SER A 51 1.91 11.75 -9.93
CA SER A 51 1.82 11.28 -11.32
C SER A 51 1.72 9.75 -11.41
N GLU A 52 2.47 9.00 -10.59
CA GLU A 52 2.37 7.54 -10.54
C GLU A 52 1.00 7.08 -10.03
N MET A 53 0.54 7.61 -8.91
CA MET A 53 -0.70 7.16 -8.27
C MET A 53 -1.95 7.52 -9.08
N PHE A 54 -2.05 8.78 -9.55
CA PHE A 54 -3.27 9.32 -10.13
C PHE A 54 -3.22 9.45 -11.66
N GLY A 55 -2.03 9.35 -12.26
CA GLY A 55 -1.84 9.57 -13.69
C GLY A 55 -1.91 11.04 -14.11
N HIS A 56 -1.60 11.30 -15.35
CA HIS A 56 -1.58 12.65 -15.89
C HIS A 56 -2.03 12.69 -17.37
N LYS A 57 -2.42 13.88 -17.82
CA LYS A 57 -2.65 14.20 -19.22
C LYS A 57 -1.37 14.75 -19.86
N ALA A 58 -1.22 14.49 -21.15
CA ALA A 58 -0.15 15.08 -21.94
C ALA A 58 -0.18 16.62 -21.82
N GLY A 59 1.01 17.23 -21.63
CA GLY A 59 1.14 18.67 -21.48
C GLY A 59 0.82 19.23 -20.09
N SER A 60 0.48 18.42 -19.09
CA SER A 60 0.13 18.88 -17.75
C SER A 60 1.30 19.42 -16.92
N PHE A 61 2.52 19.04 -17.26
CA PHE A 61 3.77 19.58 -16.69
C PHE A 61 4.94 19.35 -17.64
N THR A 62 6.08 19.98 -17.37
CA THR A 62 7.30 19.81 -18.19
C THR A 62 7.75 18.35 -18.18
N GLY A 63 7.73 17.69 -19.34
CA GLY A 63 8.04 16.26 -19.47
C GLY A 63 6.83 15.34 -19.60
N ALA A 64 5.61 15.83 -19.44
CA ALA A 64 4.37 15.06 -19.69
C ALA A 64 4.09 14.91 -21.20
N LEU A 65 4.88 14.10 -21.89
CA LEU A 65 4.81 13.93 -23.35
C LEU A 65 3.58 13.13 -23.82
N LYS A 66 3.02 12.29 -22.96
CA LYS A 66 1.89 11.38 -23.24
C LYS A 66 0.94 11.31 -22.06
N ASP A 67 -0.31 10.89 -22.31
CA ASP A 67 -1.22 10.51 -21.25
C ASP A 67 -0.64 9.31 -20.48
N LYS A 68 -0.74 9.35 -19.14
CA LYS A 68 -0.33 8.24 -18.27
C LYS A 68 -1.52 7.77 -17.44
N LYS A 69 -1.73 6.45 -17.40
CA LYS A 69 -2.61 5.83 -16.43
C LYS A 69 -1.93 5.81 -15.07
N GLY A 70 -2.69 6.06 -14.00
CA GLY A 70 -2.20 5.97 -12.64
C GLY A 70 -2.39 4.57 -12.04
N LEU A 71 -1.65 4.29 -10.96
CA LEU A 71 -1.72 3.01 -10.24
C LEU A 71 -3.13 2.70 -9.72
N PHE A 72 -3.95 3.71 -9.39
CA PHE A 72 -5.36 3.50 -9.04
C PHE A 72 -6.19 2.95 -10.19
N GLU A 73 -5.89 3.32 -11.44
CA GLU A 73 -6.55 2.72 -12.61
C GLU A 73 -6.07 1.29 -12.85
N GLU A 74 -4.78 1.01 -12.63
CA GLU A 74 -4.21 -0.34 -12.76
C GLU A 74 -4.77 -1.29 -11.70
N ALA A 75 -5.01 -0.77 -10.49
CA ALA A 75 -5.62 -1.51 -9.38
C ALA A 75 -7.14 -1.62 -9.47
N ASN A 76 -7.79 -1.07 -10.51
CA ASN A 76 -9.24 -1.06 -10.60
C ASN A 76 -9.83 -2.48 -10.55
N ASN A 77 -10.87 -2.67 -9.72
CA ASN A 77 -11.46 -3.93 -9.31
C ASN A 77 -10.55 -4.85 -8.49
N GLY A 78 -9.30 -4.45 -8.24
CA GLY A 78 -8.29 -5.16 -7.45
C GLY A 78 -8.02 -4.53 -6.09
N THR A 79 -6.75 -4.59 -5.69
CA THR A 79 -6.26 -4.06 -4.41
C THR A 79 -5.03 -3.19 -4.66
N ILE A 80 -4.97 -2.03 -4.03
CA ILE A 80 -3.75 -1.23 -3.93
C ILE A 80 -3.18 -1.34 -2.52
N PHE A 81 -1.88 -1.58 -2.44
CA PHE A 81 -1.11 -1.56 -1.20
C PHE A 81 -0.25 -0.31 -1.16
N LEU A 82 -0.51 0.56 -0.17
CA LEU A 82 0.19 1.81 0.07
C LEU A 82 1.16 1.62 1.23
N ASP A 83 2.42 1.32 0.92
CA ASP A 83 3.44 1.20 1.96
C ASP A 83 3.96 2.57 2.36
N GLU A 84 4.36 2.69 3.62
CA GLU A 84 4.84 3.92 4.26
C GLU A 84 3.89 5.12 4.04
N ILE A 85 2.58 4.89 4.26
CA ILE A 85 1.54 5.91 4.06
C ILE A 85 1.77 7.18 4.90
N GLY A 86 2.44 7.07 6.04
CA GLY A 86 2.82 8.20 6.89
C GLY A 86 3.84 9.15 6.25
N GLU A 87 4.48 8.75 5.13
CA GLU A 87 5.40 9.58 4.34
C GLU A 87 4.71 10.36 3.23
N MET A 88 3.43 10.08 2.96
CA MET A 88 2.69 10.74 1.88
C MET A 88 2.53 12.23 2.15
N ALA A 89 2.88 13.06 1.16
CA ALA A 89 2.70 14.50 1.24
C ALA A 89 1.25 14.89 1.55
N PHE A 90 1.06 15.88 2.43
CA PHE A 90 -0.24 16.26 2.99
C PHE A 90 -1.30 16.55 1.92
N GLU A 91 -0.91 17.14 0.79
CA GLU A 91 -1.81 17.47 -0.32
C GLU A 91 -2.32 16.22 -1.06
N LEU A 92 -1.49 15.16 -1.14
CA LEU A 92 -1.88 13.90 -1.77
C LEU A 92 -2.85 13.10 -0.89
N GLN A 93 -2.78 13.30 0.42
CA GLN A 93 -3.70 12.67 1.37
C GLN A 93 -5.16 13.09 1.10
N ALA A 94 -5.40 14.35 0.68
CA ALA A 94 -6.74 14.82 0.32
C ALA A 94 -7.30 14.09 -0.92
N LYS A 95 -6.46 13.82 -1.92
CA LYS A 95 -6.86 13.03 -3.10
C LYS A 95 -7.17 11.58 -2.75
N LEU A 96 -6.37 10.98 -1.87
CA LEU A 96 -6.60 9.62 -1.37
C LEU A 96 -7.91 9.54 -0.58
N LEU A 97 -8.19 10.52 0.28
CA LEU A 97 -9.45 10.59 1.02
C LEU A 97 -10.66 10.58 0.08
N ARG A 98 -10.60 11.39 -0.99
CA ARG A 98 -11.69 11.42 -1.99
C ARG A 98 -11.91 10.05 -2.63
N ILE A 99 -10.86 9.30 -2.96
CA ILE A 99 -11.00 7.93 -3.48
C ILE A 99 -11.67 7.01 -2.45
N LEU A 100 -11.29 7.11 -1.16
CA LEU A 100 -11.88 6.31 -0.09
C LEU A 100 -13.37 6.61 0.14
N GLU A 101 -13.80 7.84 -0.12
CA GLU A 101 -15.18 8.29 0.10
C GLU A 101 -16.07 8.04 -1.10
N THR A 102 -15.60 8.38 -2.30
CA THR A 102 -16.44 8.43 -3.50
C THR A 102 -16.01 7.45 -4.59
N GLY A 103 -14.81 6.86 -4.48
CA GLY A 103 -14.21 6.07 -5.56
C GLY A 103 -13.77 6.92 -6.75
N GLU A 104 -13.61 8.26 -6.58
CA GLU A 104 -13.31 9.17 -7.67
C GLU A 104 -12.08 10.03 -7.38
N TYR A 105 -11.35 10.37 -8.42
CA TYR A 105 -10.27 11.35 -8.38
C TYR A 105 -10.12 12.04 -9.73
N ILE A 106 -9.29 13.09 -9.79
CA ILE A 106 -8.98 13.81 -11.03
C ILE A 106 -7.50 13.64 -11.32
N LYS A 107 -7.16 13.24 -12.56
CA LYS A 107 -5.78 13.15 -13.04
C LYS A 107 -5.12 14.53 -13.08
N ILE A 108 -3.81 14.56 -13.04
CA ILE A 108 -3.07 15.82 -13.21
C ILE A 108 -3.36 16.37 -14.60
N GLY A 109 -3.75 17.65 -14.68
CA GLY A 109 -4.08 18.33 -15.94
C GLY A 109 -5.42 17.94 -16.57
N ASP A 110 -6.25 17.13 -15.88
CA ASP A 110 -7.62 16.83 -16.32
C ASP A 110 -8.65 17.61 -15.49
N THR A 111 -9.87 17.73 -16.01
CA THR A 111 -11.04 18.29 -15.31
C THR A 111 -12.11 17.25 -15.05
N LYS A 112 -12.02 16.10 -15.70
CA LYS A 112 -13.01 15.02 -15.59
C LYS A 112 -12.65 14.07 -14.47
N PRO A 113 -13.62 13.67 -13.61
CA PRO A 113 -13.37 12.66 -12.60
C PRO A 113 -13.14 11.28 -13.25
N THR A 114 -12.16 10.56 -12.76
CA THR A 114 -11.93 9.14 -13.04
C THR A 114 -12.49 8.32 -11.88
N ARG A 115 -13.33 7.33 -12.17
CA ARG A 115 -13.95 6.45 -11.17
C ARG A 115 -13.21 5.11 -11.11
N VAL A 116 -12.95 4.65 -9.88
CA VAL A 116 -12.28 3.37 -9.61
C VAL A 116 -12.96 2.65 -8.44
N ASN A 117 -12.91 1.32 -8.48
CA ASN A 117 -13.35 0.45 -7.39
C ASN A 117 -12.13 -0.33 -6.87
N VAL A 118 -11.44 0.19 -5.88
CA VAL A 118 -10.17 -0.36 -5.39
C VAL A 118 -10.26 -0.63 -3.89
N ARG A 119 -9.88 -1.84 -3.45
CA ARG A 119 -9.64 -2.11 -2.04
C ARG A 119 -8.30 -1.52 -1.63
N ILE A 120 -8.26 -0.78 -0.53
CA ILE A 120 -7.04 -0.14 -0.03
C ILE A 120 -6.51 -0.91 1.18
N ILE A 121 -5.22 -1.27 1.14
CA ILE A 121 -4.44 -1.74 2.28
C ILE A 121 -3.31 -0.74 2.44
N ALA A 122 -3.20 -0.10 3.59
CA ALA A 122 -2.14 0.85 3.90
C ALA A 122 -1.21 0.30 4.97
N ALA A 123 0.07 0.67 4.93
CA ALA A 123 1.04 0.28 5.94
C ALA A 123 1.91 1.46 6.36
N THR A 124 2.34 1.45 7.63
CA THR A 124 3.25 2.47 8.17
C THR A 124 4.04 1.94 9.38
N ASN A 125 5.24 2.44 9.55
CA ASN A 125 6.03 2.31 10.76
C ASN A 125 5.89 3.52 11.69
N ARG A 126 5.27 4.63 11.22
CA ARG A 126 5.07 5.85 12.01
C ARG A 126 3.88 5.76 12.93
N ASN A 127 3.93 6.52 14.03
CA ASN A 127 2.76 6.76 14.88
C ASN A 127 1.90 7.86 14.24
N LEU A 128 0.85 7.46 13.51
CA LEU A 128 -0.01 8.40 12.80
C LEU A 128 -0.71 9.40 13.73
N SER A 129 -1.00 9.05 14.98
CA SER A 129 -1.58 10.01 15.95
C SER A 129 -0.61 11.16 16.25
N GLN A 130 0.69 10.87 16.35
CA GLN A 130 1.70 11.92 16.49
C GLN A 130 1.86 12.76 15.22
N GLU A 131 1.77 12.14 14.04
CA GLU A 131 1.81 12.83 12.75
C GLU A 131 0.59 13.76 12.57
N ILE A 132 -0.59 13.39 13.08
CA ILE A 132 -1.80 14.23 13.10
C ILE A 132 -1.58 15.46 13.98
N VAL A 133 -1.11 15.26 15.21
CA VAL A 133 -0.82 16.39 16.13
C VAL A 133 0.22 17.35 15.55
N ALA A 134 1.19 16.81 14.81
CA ALA A 134 2.23 17.60 14.13
C ALA A 134 1.77 18.23 12.80
N GLY A 135 0.52 18.05 12.39
CA GLY A 135 -0.04 18.59 11.14
C GLY A 135 0.51 17.98 9.86
N ARG A 136 1.17 16.81 9.93
CA ARG A 136 1.73 16.10 8.76
C ARG A 136 0.81 15.01 8.21
N PHE A 137 -0.16 14.56 9.00
CA PHE A 137 -1.15 13.59 8.56
C PHE A 137 -2.57 14.09 8.86
N ARG A 138 -3.51 13.83 7.95
CA ARG A 138 -4.90 14.27 8.11
C ARG A 138 -5.66 13.32 9.01
N GLU A 139 -6.39 13.87 9.97
CA GLU A 139 -7.20 13.11 10.90
C GLU A 139 -8.37 12.38 10.20
N ASP A 140 -9.02 13.04 9.22
CA ASP A 140 -10.12 12.47 8.45
C ASP A 140 -9.65 11.25 7.63
N LEU A 141 -8.48 11.31 7.02
CA LEU A 141 -7.88 10.19 6.30
C LEU A 141 -7.54 9.03 7.26
N PHE A 142 -7.00 9.33 8.45
CA PHE A 142 -6.68 8.32 9.44
C PHE A 142 -7.91 7.48 9.81
N TYR A 143 -9.05 8.11 10.12
CA TYR A 143 -10.26 7.38 10.46
C TYR A 143 -10.82 6.55 9.29
N ARG A 144 -10.64 7.00 8.06
CA ARG A 144 -11.06 6.23 6.87
C ARG A 144 -10.15 5.04 6.57
N LEU A 145 -8.85 5.13 6.84
CA LEU A 145 -7.89 4.03 6.66
C LEU A 145 -7.92 3.02 7.80
N SER A 146 -8.15 3.47 9.04
CA SER A 146 -8.06 2.65 10.25
C SER A 146 -9.36 1.92 10.62
N VAL A 147 -10.26 1.69 9.66
CA VAL A 147 -11.48 0.89 9.86
C VAL A 147 -11.15 -0.50 10.42
N PHE A 148 -10.08 -1.09 9.91
CA PHE A 148 -9.50 -2.30 10.46
C PHE A 148 -7.99 -2.14 10.61
N GLN A 149 -7.51 -2.12 11.86
CA GLN A 149 -6.10 -1.97 12.16
C GLN A 149 -5.49 -3.28 12.64
N ILE A 150 -4.31 -3.62 12.10
CA ILE A 150 -3.53 -4.79 12.51
C ILE A 150 -2.13 -4.30 12.86
N HIS A 151 -1.70 -4.59 14.08
CA HIS A 151 -0.33 -4.36 14.50
C HIS A 151 0.51 -5.63 14.29
N LEU A 152 1.61 -5.50 13.54
CA LEU A 152 2.58 -6.58 13.36
C LEU A 152 3.76 -6.34 14.30
N PRO A 153 3.90 -7.16 15.34
CA PRO A 153 5.02 -7.04 16.27
C PRO A 153 6.34 -7.39 15.56
N PRO A 154 7.48 -6.86 16.02
CA PRO A 154 8.78 -7.20 15.48
C PRO A 154 9.15 -8.66 15.74
N LEU A 155 10.06 -9.22 14.94
CA LEU A 155 10.41 -10.63 14.97
C LEU A 155 10.92 -11.10 16.36
N ARG A 156 11.58 -10.23 17.11
CA ARG A 156 12.03 -10.50 18.49
C ARG A 156 10.89 -10.81 19.46
N GLU A 157 9.67 -10.35 19.16
CA GLU A 157 8.45 -10.61 19.96
C GLU A 157 7.65 -11.81 19.43
N ARG A 158 8.13 -12.43 18.34
CA ARG A 158 7.52 -13.59 17.67
C ARG A 158 8.50 -14.79 17.69
N ALA A 159 8.94 -15.19 18.87
CA ALA A 159 10.00 -16.21 19.02
C ALA A 159 9.69 -17.52 18.27
N GLY A 160 8.41 -17.93 18.19
CA GLY A 160 7.98 -19.12 17.42
C GLY A 160 8.20 -18.98 15.91
N ASP A 161 8.14 -17.77 15.36
CA ASP A 161 8.26 -17.52 13.93
C ASP A 161 9.70 -17.59 13.44
N ILE A 162 10.69 -17.32 14.30
CA ILE A 162 12.12 -17.33 13.93
C ILE A 162 12.51 -18.67 13.31
N ARG A 163 12.15 -19.78 13.98
CA ARG A 163 12.47 -21.13 13.49
C ARG A 163 11.72 -21.47 12.20
N LEU A 164 10.46 -21.05 12.09
CA LEU A 164 9.65 -21.27 10.89
C LEU A 164 10.21 -20.50 9.68
N LEU A 165 10.57 -19.25 9.86
CA LEU A 165 11.19 -18.42 8.83
C LEU A 165 12.55 -18.96 8.41
N ALA A 166 13.40 -19.36 9.37
CA ALA A 166 14.69 -19.97 9.07
C ALA A 166 14.52 -21.23 8.18
N LYS A 167 13.60 -22.13 8.55
CA LYS A 167 13.30 -23.33 7.75
C LYS A 167 12.78 -22.98 6.35
N ALA A 168 11.88 -21.99 6.24
CA ALA A 168 11.34 -21.55 4.95
C ALA A 168 12.44 -20.97 4.05
N PHE A 169 13.33 -20.15 4.59
CA PHE A 169 14.46 -19.60 3.83
C PHE A 169 15.44 -20.68 3.39
N ILE A 170 15.81 -21.62 4.27
CA ILE A 170 16.71 -22.72 3.90
C ILE A 170 16.12 -23.54 2.76
N LYS A 171 14.83 -23.87 2.82
CA LYS A 171 14.17 -24.61 1.76
C LYS A 171 14.21 -23.82 0.45
N SER A 172 13.86 -22.55 0.46
CA SER A 172 13.88 -21.69 -0.73
C SER A 172 15.27 -21.57 -1.35
N PHE A 173 16.30 -21.33 -0.52
CA PHE A 173 17.68 -21.24 -1.01
C PHE A 173 18.24 -22.59 -1.46
N ALA A 174 17.89 -23.70 -0.81
CA ALA A 174 18.29 -25.03 -1.25
C ALA A 174 17.73 -25.35 -2.65
N GLU A 175 16.46 -25.01 -2.90
CA GLU A 175 15.83 -25.15 -4.21
C GLU A 175 16.53 -24.27 -5.28
N GLN A 176 16.79 -22.99 -4.97
CA GLN A 176 17.48 -22.06 -5.89
C GLN A 176 18.91 -22.49 -6.23
N LEU A 177 19.62 -23.04 -5.24
CA LEU A 177 21.02 -23.46 -5.40
C LEU A 177 21.18 -24.92 -5.82
N ALA A 178 20.08 -25.66 -6.03
CA ALA A 178 20.06 -27.10 -6.31
C ALA A 178 20.90 -27.90 -5.29
N ARG A 179 20.83 -27.53 -3.99
CA ARG A 179 21.54 -28.18 -2.89
C ARG A 179 20.55 -28.90 -1.97
N PRO A 180 20.97 -29.99 -1.30
CA PRO A 180 20.11 -30.67 -0.32
C PRO A 180 19.78 -29.73 0.85
N VAL A 181 18.55 -29.85 1.38
CA VAL A 181 18.12 -29.13 2.59
C VAL A 181 18.90 -29.67 3.79
N VAL A 182 19.52 -28.77 4.56
CA VAL A 182 20.13 -29.09 5.85
C VAL A 182 19.09 -28.87 6.94
N GLU A 183 18.86 -29.85 7.79
CA GLU A 183 17.98 -29.69 8.95
C GLU A 183 18.62 -28.78 10.00
N ILE A 184 17.78 -27.88 10.58
CA ILE A 184 18.13 -27.05 11.75
C ILE A 184 17.28 -27.50 12.94
#